data_fffe60598dbe9e0266e6e0ad92f8d367
#
_entry.id   fffe60598dbe9e0266e6e0ad92f8d367
#
_cell.length_a   1.000
_cell.length_b   1.000
_cell.length_c   1.000
_cell.angle_alpha   90.00
_cell.angle_beta   90.00
_cell.angle_gamma   90.00
#
_symmetry.space_group_name_H-M   'P 1'
#
loop_
_entity.id
_entity.type
_entity.pdbx_description
1 polymer ?
#
loop_
_entity_poly.entity_id
_entity_poly.type
_entity_poly.pdbx_seq_one_letter_code
_entity_poly.pdbx_strand_id
1 'polypeptide(L)'
;MHVAVLGSGVIGVASAWYLMKAGHTVTVIDRQPRPANETSFANAGQISPGYSSPWAGPDVPLKALKWLMMEHAPLIIRPNADPAMYTWLFAMLRNCTSARYALNKARMVRLAEYSRDQLMQLRQDTGIAYDERSRGTLQLFRTQAQMDTIGKDIEVLRAGGVPFEVLDRAGCIAHEPGLAFSSDPFVGGLRLPNDETGDCFKFTNALAEMAEAGGVAFQYDTDILNIQRGGGRITKVQTSKGDVVADAYVVALGSYSPQTVAPLGLRLPVYPVKGYSITVPIKNADKAPQSTLLDESFKIAITRLGDRIRVGGMAEISGFTHDLPERRRRTLEMSLTGLFPGAGDIAAGAYWSGLRPMTPDGTPIVGATPIPNLFLNTGHGTLGWTMACGSGRVLADAISATEPDIEIRDLGMSRYAA
;
A
#
# COMPACT_ATOMS: atom_id res chain seq x y z
N MET A 1 -12.04 14.15 -22.56
CA MET A 1 -10.99 15.16 -22.31
C MET A 1 -9.64 14.48 -22.21
N HIS A 2 -8.55 15.23 -22.36
CA HIS A 2 -7.19 14.72 -22.16
C HIS A 2 -6.81 14.83 -20.68
N VAL A 3 -6.37 13.73 -20.06
CA VAL A 3 -5.93 13.67 -18.66
C VAL A 3 -4.48 13.24 -18.59
N ALA A 4 -3.63 14.02 -17.92
CA ALA A 4 -2.25 13.68 -17.63
C ALA A 4 -2.14 13.07 -16.23
N VAL A 5 -1.65 11.82 -16.12
CA VAL A 5 -1.42 11.12 -14.87
C VAL A 5 0.08 11.13 -14.56
N LEU A 6 0.46 11.69 -13.42
CA LEU A 6 1.85 11.81 -12.98
C LEU A 6 2.18 10.66 -12.05
N GLY A 7 3.01 9.72 -12.52
CA GLY A 7 3.41 8.48 -11.85
C GLY A 7 2.76 7.24 -12.44
N SER A 8 3.56 6.19 -12.64
CA SER A 8 3.16 4.87 -13.15
C SER A 8 3.27 3.75 -12.11
N GLY A 9 3.21 4.09 -10.82
CA GLY A 9 2.97 3.09 -9.77
C GLY A 9 1.56 2.49 -9.89
N VAL A 10 1.24 1.49 -9.06
CA VAL A 10 -0.07 0.82 -9.09
C VAL A 10 -1.25 1.79 -9.04
N ILE A 11 -1.13 2.88 -8.30
CA ILE A 11 -2.17 3.90 -8.18
C ILE A 11 -2.33 4.68 -9.49
N GLY A 12 -1.22 5.09 -10.10
CA GLY A 12 -1.26 5.84 -11.37
C GLY A 12 -1.78 5.00 -12.53
N VAL A 13 -1.31 3.75 -12.64
CA VAL A 13 -1.76 2.83 -13.70
C VAL A 13 -3.23 2.45 -13.53
N ALA A 14 -3.69 2.16 -12.30
CA ALA A 14 -5.11 1.92 -12.03
C ALA A 14 -5.96 3.17 -12.37
N SER A 15 -5.50 4.37 -12.00
CA SER A 15 -6.18 5.62 -12.38
C SER A 15 -6.29 5.78 -13.90
N ALA A 16 -5.17 5.54 -14.62
CA ALA A 16 -5.14 5.62 -16.08
C ALA A 16 -6.09 4.62 -16.75
N TRP A 17 -6.15 3.38 -16.23
CA TRP A 17 -7.09 2.36 -16.68
C TRP A 17 -8.54 2.82 -16.58
N TYR A 18 -8.97 3.27 -15.38
CA TYR A 18 -10.37 3.67 -15.18
C TYR A 18 -10.72 4.96 -15.93
N LEU A 19 -9.78 5.90 -16.08
CA LEU A 19 -9.95 7.08 -16.91
C LEU A 19 -10.14 6.73 -18.39
N MET A 20 -9.32 5.81 -18.92
CA MET A 20 -9.46 5.29 -20.29
C MET A 20 -10.82 4.61 -20.46
N LYS A 21 -11.24 3.77 -19.51
CA LYS A 21 -12.55 3.08 -19.52
C LYS A 21 -13.72 4.08 -19.45
N ALA A 22 -13.51 5.24 -18.84
CA ALA A 22 -14.48 6.36 -18.82
C ALA A 22 -14.46 7.20 -20.10
N GLY A 23 -13.68 6.84 -21.12
CA GLY A 23 -13.63 7.51 -22.42
C GLY A 23 -12.72 8.74 -22.49
N HIS A 24 -11.77 8.88 -21.56
CA HIS A 24 -10.76 9.94 -21.62
C HIS A 24 -9.56 9.52 -22.44
N THR A 25 -8.90 10.47 -23.10
CA THR A 25 -7.54 10.31 -23.60
C THR A 25 -6.57 10.48 -22.44
N VAL A 26 -5.67 9.54 -22.24
CA VAL A 26 -4.78 9.53 -21.05
C VAL A 26 -3.33 9.49 -21.46
N THR A 27 -2.50 10.32 -20.82
CA THR A 27 -1.05 10.27 -20.89
C THR A 27 -0.49 10.05 -19.48
N VAL A 28 0.28 8.99 -19.29
CA VAL A 28 0.99 8.68 -18.02
C VAL A 28 2.45 9.08 -18.16
N ILE A 29 3.00 9.79 -17.16
CA ILE A 29 4.38 10.30 -17.17
C ILE A 29 5.11 9.72 -15.96
N ASP A 30 6.25 9.08 -16.18
CA ASP A 30 7.08 8.55 -15.11
C ASP A 30 8.58 8.66 -15.44
N ARG A 31 9.37 8.94 -14.42
CA ARG A 31 10.85 8.99 -14.50
C ARG A 31 11.49 7.61 -14.65
N GLN A 32 10.78 6.55 -14.30
CA GLN A 32 11.26 5.19 -14.38
C GLN A 32 11.09 4.63 -15.81
N PRO A 33 11.93 3.65 -16.22
CA PRO A 33 11.89 3.08 -17.57
C PRO A 33 10.68 2.16 -17.83
N ARG A 34 9.89 1.88 -16.79
CA ARG A 34 8.68 1.03 -16.85
C ARG A 34 7.82 1.23 -15.61
N PRO A 35 6.54 0.74 -15.62
CA PRO A 35 5.65 0.89 -14.47
C PRO A 35 6.14 0.11 -13.24
N ALA A 36 5.69 0.56 -12.07
CA ALA A 36 5.90 -0.10 -10.77
C ALA A 36 7.35 -0.27 -10.30
N ASN A 37 8.30 0.51 -10.81
CA ASN A 37 9.72 0.37 -10.44
C ASN A 37 10.10 0.97 -9.07
N GLU A 38 9.16 1.59 -8.37
CA GLU A 38 9.38 2.14 -7.02
C GLU A 38 8.60 1.35 -5.95
N THR A 39 7.78 2.00 -5.14
CA THR A 39 7.08 1.37 -3.99
C THR A 39 6.20 0.17 -4.39
N SER A 40 5.71 0.13 -5.62
CA SER A 40 4.91 -0.98 -6.16
C SER A 40 5.72 -2.20 -6.58
N PHE A 41 7.07 -2.11 -6.60
CA PHE A 41 7.96 -3.16 -7.13
C PHE A 41 7.97 -4.43 -6.27
N ALA A 42 8.12 -4.27 -4.95
CA ALA A 42 8.31 -5.43 -4.07
C ALA A 42 7.58 -5.25 -2.71
N ASN A 43 6.32 -4.82 -2.77
CA ASN A 43 5.44 -4.82 -1.60
C ASN A 43 5.11 -6.25 -1.14
N ALA A 44 4.43 -6.38 0.00
CA ALA A 44 4.13 -7.67 0.62
C ALA A 44 3.11 -8.54 -0.17
N GLY A 45 2.49 -8.04 -1.23
CA GLY A 45 1.57 -8.79 -2.08
C GLY A 45 0.17 -9.00 -1.47
N GLN A 46 -0.13 -8.40 -0.37
CA GLN A 46 -1.37 -8.58 0.38
C GLN A 46 -2.49 -7.67 -0.14
N ILE A 47 -3.68 -8.23 -0.34
CA ILE A 47 -4.94 -7.54 -0.66
C ILE A 47 -5.91 -7.87 0.48
N SER A 48 -5.95 -7.01 1.48
CA SER A 48 -6.59 -7.30 2.77
C SER A 48 -7.48 -6.15 3.22
N PRO A 49 -8.71 -6.06 2.71
CA PRO A 49 -9.65 -5.02 3.12
C PRO A 49 -9.96 -5.06 4.61
N GLY A 50 -10.18 -6.24 5.18
CA GLY A 50 -10.47 -6.42 6.60
C GLY A 50 -9.34 -5.98 7.54
N TYR A 51 -8.09 -6.00 7.05
CA TYR A 51 -6.92 -5.53 7.78
C TYR A 51 -6.64 -4.01 7.60
N SER A 52 -7.51 -3.31 6.88
CA SER A 52 -7.34 -1.88 6.57
C SER A 52 -7.58 -1.03 7.82
N SER A 53 -6.50 -0.69 8.51
CA SER A 53 -6.52 0.09 9.75
C SER A 53 -5.44 1.18 9.73
N PRO A 54 -5.72 2.36 10.31
CA PRO A 54 -4.71 3.40 10.45
C PRO A 54 -3.62 2.99 11.44
N TRP A 55 -2.38 3.40 11.18
CA TRP A 55 -1.28 3.19 12.13
C TRP A 55 -1.43 4.03 13.40
N ALA A 56 -2.10 5.18 13.31
CA ALA A 56 -2.36 6.08 14.43
C ALA A 56 -3.43 5.51 15.37
N GLY A 57 -3.10 4.43 16.07
CA GLY A 57 -3.95 3.84 17.10
C GLY A 57 -3.68 4.42 18.50
N PRO A 58 -4.65 4.38 19.43
CA PRO A 58 -4.52 4.97 20.77
C PRO A 58 -3.36 4.37 21.58
N ASP A 59 -3.03 3.09 21.36
CA ASP A 59 -1.95 2.40 22.09
C ASP A 59 -0.56 2.58 21.42
N VAL A 60 -0.50 3.14 20.21
CA VAL A 60 0.73 3.22 19.42
C VAL A 60 1.81 4.06 20.07
N PRO A 61 1.56 5.22 20.71
CA PRO A 61 2.62 5.98 21.35
C PRO A 61 3.37 5.20 22.43
N LEU A 62 2.65 4.41 23.26
CA LEU A 62 3.27 3.56 24.29
C LEU A 62 4.01 2.36 23.70
N LYS A 63 3.42 1.75 22.65
CA LYS A 63 4.06 0.64 21.92
C LYS A 63 5.35 1.10 21.23
N ALA A 64 5.35 2.30 20.65
CA ALA A 64 6.52 2.86 19.96
C ALA A 64 7.73 3.01 20.90
N LEU A 65 7.51 3.49 22.14
CA LEU A 65 8.58 3.56 23.15
C LEU A 65 9.19 2.19 23.47
N LYS A 66 8.36 1.16 23.57
CA LYS A 66 8.80 -0.21 23.78
C LYS A 66 9.60 -0.75 22.59
N TRP A 67 9.12 -0.48 21.36
CA TRP A 67 9.79 -0.94 20.14
C TRP A 67 11.18 -0.33 19.94
N LEU A 68 11.39 0.93 20.36
CA LEU A 68 12.71 1.58 20.24
C LEU A 68 13.82 0.84 20.99
N MET A 69 13.47 0.02 21.99
CA MET A 69 14.42 -0.77 22.78
C MET A 69 14.58 -2.22 22.28
N MET A 70 13.82 -2.64 21.25
CA MET A 70 13.87 -4.01 20.74
C MET A 70 14.95 -4.18 19.67
N GLU A 71 15.63 -5.32 19.68
CA GLU A 71 16.60 -5.66 18.65
C GLU A 71 15.96 -5.77 17.26
N HIS A 72 14.84 -6.47 17.15
CA HIS A 72 14.07 -6.66 15.91
C HIS A 72 12.82 -5.74 15.88
N ALA A 73 13.03 -4.45 16.17
CA ALA A 73 11.94 -3.49 16.26
C ALA A 73 11.14 -3.40 14.95
N PRO A 74 9.80 -3.50 15.00
CA PRO A 74 8.95 -3.31 13.82
C PRO A 74 8.95 -1.87 13.33
N LEU A 75 9.22 -0.90 14.21
CA LEU A 75 9.32 0.52 13.88
C LEU A 75 10.67 1.08 14.38
N ILE A 76 11.33 1.84 13.51
CA ILE A 76 12.50 2.65 13.84
C ILE A 76 12.23 4.10 13.44
N ILE A 77 12.63 5.04 14.28
CA ILE A 77 12.68 6.45 13.96
C ILE A 77 14.14 6.86 13.97
N ARG A 78 14.62 7.42 12.84
CA ARG A 78 15.96 8.03 12.72
C ARG A 78 15.79 9.54 12.66
N PRO A 79 15.98 10.25 13.75
CA PRO A 79 15.90 11.71 13.75
C PRO A 79 16.87 12.30 12.73
N ASN A 80 16.39 13.25 11.95
CA ASN A 80 17.18 14.04 11.01
C ASN A 80 16.72 15.49 11.06
N ALA A 81 17.35 16.37 10.28
CA ALA A 81 17.05 17.82 10.27
C ALA A 81 15.85 18.19 9.37
N ASP A 82 15.01 17.22 8.97
CA ASP A 82 13.83 17.45 8.12
C ASP A 82 12.61 17.89 8.96
N PRO A 83 12.19 19.17 8.89
CA PRO A 83 11.01 19.65 9.64
C PRO A 83 9.70 18.94 9.24
N ALA A 84 9.61 18.43 8.01
CA ALA A 84 8.42 17.71 7.55
C ALA A 84 8.22 16.42 8.34
N MET A 85 9.29 15.73 8.75
CA MET A 85 9.24 14.55 9.59
C MET A 85 8.54 14.84 10.94
N TYR A 86 8.97 15.90 11.61
CA TYR A 86 8.43 16.26 12.93
C TYR A 86 6.99 16.75 12.83
N THR A 87 6.67 17.52 11.80
CA THR A 87 5.29 17.96 11.52
C THR A 87 4.37 16.77 11.28
N TRP A 88 4.82 15.79 10.50
CA TRP A 88 4.07 14.58 10.23
C TRP A 88 3.90 13.71 11.48
N LEU A 89 4.98 13.51 12.27
CA LEU A 89 4.93 12.76 13.53
C LEU A 89 3.95 13.40 14.53
N PHE A 90 3.97 14.72 14.66
CA PHE A 90 3.04 15.44 15.51
C PHE A 90 1.58 15.29 15.04
N ALA A 91 1.35 15.40 13.73
CA ALA A 91 0.04 15.18 13.14
C ALA A 91 -0.45 13.72 13.35
N MET A 92 0.44 12.73 13.24
CA MET A 92 0.14 11.33 13.55
C MET A 92 -0.24 11.15 15.01
N LEU A 93 0.52 11.73 15.96
CA LEU A 93 0.22 11.65 17.38
C LEU A 93 -1.17 12.24 17.71
N ARG A 94 -1.57 13.34 17.08
CA ARG A 94 -2.91 13.92 17.23
C ARG A 94 -4.03 12.99 16.74
N ASN A 95 -3.74 12.05 15.87
CA ASN A 95 -4.67 11.03 15.39
C ASN A 95 -4.72 9.78 16.30
N CYS A 96 -3.81 9.62 17.28
CA CYS A 96 -3.76 8.48 18.20
C CYS A 96 -4.83 8.56 19.30
N THR A 97 -6.08 8.71 18.89
CA THR A 97 -7.26 8.69 19.80
C THR A 97 -8.28 7.69 19.29
N SER A 98 -9.10 7.13 20.18
CA SER A 98 -10.13 6.13 19.79
C SER A 98 -11.13 6.69 18.78
N ALA A 99 -11.56 7.95 18.92
CA ALA A 99 -12.50 8.59 18.00
C ALA A 99 -11.90 8.79 16.61
N ARG A 100 -10.65 9.29 16.53
CA ARG A 100 -9.94 9.45 15.25
C ARG A 100 -9.64 8.11 14.59
N TYR A 101 -9.22 7.13 15.39
CA TYR A 101 -8.99 5.77 14.90
C TYR A 101 -10.24 5.17 14.26
N ALA A 102 -11.39 5.23 14.94
CA ALA A 102 -12.64 4.69 14.41
C ALA A 102 -13.07 5.39 13.09
N LEU A 103 -12.99 6.72 13.05
CA LEU A 103 -13.32 7.51 11.87
C LEU A 103 -12.42 7.14 10.67
N ASN A 104 -11.11 7.13 10.88
CA ASN A 104 -10.15 6.87 9.82
C ASN A 104 -10.21 5.42 9.36
N LYS A 105 -10.45 4.47 10.28
CA LYS A 105 -10.67 3.07 9.93
C LYS A 105 -11.91 2.90 9.05
N ALA A 106 -13.01 3.56 9.36
CA ALA A 106 -14.24 3.49 8.55
C ALA A 106 -13.98 3.99 7.11
N ARG A 107 -13.21 5.09 6.94
CA ARG A 107 -12.80 5.60 5.62
C ARG A 107 -11.97 4.59 4.84
N MET A 108 -10.98 4.00 5.52
CA MET A 108 -10.05 3.05 4.91
C MET A 108 -10.75 1.75 4.51
N VAL A 109 -11.57 1.18 5.38
CA VAL A 109 -12.32 -0.05 5.10
C VAL A 109 -13.30 0.16 3.95
N ARG A 110 -14.07 1.26 3.94
CA ARG A 110 -14.99 1.59 2.84
C ARG A 110 -14.30 1.59 1.49
N LEU A 111 -13.15 2.28 1.38
CA LEU A 111 -12.40 2.33 0.12
C LEU A 111 -11.76 0.97 -0.21
N ALA A 112 -11.26 0.23 0.77
CA ALA A 112 -10.58 -1.03 0.58
C ALA A 112 -11.56 -2.14 0.12
N GLU A 113 -12.73 -2.24 0.74
CA GLU A 113 -13.79 -3.19 0.33
C GLU A 113 -14.27 -2.88 -1.09
N TYR A 114 -14.55 -1.61 -1.39
CA TYR A 114 -14.90 -1.19 -2.75
C TYR A 114 -13.78 -1.53 -3.75
N SER A 115 -12.52 -1.31 -3.37
CA SER A 115 -11.37 -1.62 -4.22
C SER A 115 -11.22 -3.11 -4.50
N ARG A 116 -11.50 -3.99 -3.52
CA ARG A 116 -11.55 -5.43 -3.74
C ARG A 116 -12.59 -5.79 -4.80
N ASP A 117 -13.79 -5.25 -4.69
CA ASP A 117 -14.87 -5.54 -5.63
C ASP A 117 -14.50 -5.05 -7.05
N GLN A 118 -13.90 -3.87 -7.16
CA GLN A 118 -13.37 -3.36 -8.44
C GLN A 118 -12.22 -4.22 -9.00
N LEU A 119 -11.33 -4.74 -8.16
CA LEU A 119 -10.27 -5.66 -8.59
C LEU A 119 -10.84 -6.99 -9.09
N MET A 120 -11.82 -7.55 -8.39
CA MET A 120 -12.50 -8.78 -8.81
C MET A 120 -13.21 -8.60 -10.16
N GLN A 121 -13.91 -7.47 -10.35
CA GLN A 121 -14.56 -7.14 -11.61
C GLN A 121 -13.53 -6.98 -12.73
N LEU A 122 -12.44 -6.23 -12.50
CA LEU A 122 -11.36 -6.05 -13.46
C LEU A 122 -10.76 -7.41 -13.88
N ARG A 123 -10.52 -8.31 -12.93
CA ARG A 123 -10.00 -9.65 -13.20
C ARG A 123 -10.98 -10.48 -14.05
N GLN A 124 -12.29 -10.41 -13.75
CA GLN A 124 -13.32 -11.09 -14.54
C GLN A 124 -13.40 -10.56 -15.98
N ASP A 125 -13.33 -9.23 -16.14
CA ASP A 125 -13.47 -8.57 -17.44
C ASP A 125 -12.25 -8.78 -18.35
N THR A 126 -11.06 -8.96 -17.76
CA THR A 126 -9.78 -8.92 -18.51
C THR A 126 -9.01 -10.23 -18.49
N GLY A 127 -9.25 -11.11 -17.53
CA GLY A 127 -8.44 -12.31 -17.32
C GLY A 127 -7.01 -11.99 -16.85
N ILE A 128 -6.76 -10.79 -16.31
CA ILE A 128 -5.43 -10.38 -15.84
C ILE A 128 -4.86 -11.35 -14.81
N ALA A 129 -3.61 -11.78 -15.02
CA ALA A 129 -2.91 -12.71 -14.14
C ALA A 129 -1.74 -12.01 -13.44
N TYR A 130 -1.61 -12.24 -12.11
CA TYR A 130 -0.60 -11.60 -11.27
C TYR A 130 -0.18 -12.44 -10.06
N ASP A 131 -0.09 -13.75 -10.24
CA ASP A 131 0.17 -14.75 -9.17
C ASP A 131 -0.90 -14.69 -8.05
N GLU A 132 -2.14 -14.37 -8.40
CA GLU A 132 -3.25 -14.20 -7.46
C GLU A 132 -3.63 -15.50 -6.74
N ARG A 133 -3.99 -15.36 -5.47
CA ARG A 133 -4.51 -16.44 -4.64
C ARG A 133 -5.62 -15.92 -3.72
N SER A 134 -6.76 -16.59 -3.73
CA SER A 134 -7.93 -16.32 -2.86
C SER A 134 -7.98 -17.36 -1.74
N ARG A 135 -6.97 -17.36 -0.85
CA ARG A 135 -6.84 -18.31 0.26
C ARG A 135 -6.91 -17.65 1.65
N GLY A 136 -7.24 -16.39 1.67
CA GLY A 136 -7.28 -15.60 2.89
C GLY A 136 -5.90 -15.13 3.37
N THR A 137 -5.92 -14.41 4.47
CA THR A 137 -4.72 -13.99 5.23
C THR A 137 -4.79 -14.59 6.63
N LEU A 138 -3.65 -15.09 7.14
CA LEU A 138 -3.51 -15.60 8.50
C LEU A 138 -2.62 -14.66 9.32
N GLN A 139 -3.18 -13.95 10.29
CA GLN A 139 -2.43 -13.24 11.31
C GLN A 139 -2.01 -14.23 12.41
N LEU A 140 -0.71 -14.44 12.57
CA LEU A 140 -0.15 -15.43 13.48
C LEU A 140 0.30 -14.81 14.81
N PHE A 141 -0.07 -15.41 15.90
CA PHE A 141 0.30 -14.98 17.27
C PHE A 141 1.28 -15.98 17.88
N ARG A 142 2.43 -15.47 18.31
CA ARG A 142 3.49 -16.29 18.90
C ARG A 142 3.28 -16.58 20.38
N THR A 143 2.49 -15.75 21.08
CA THR A 143 2.26 -15.85 22.52
C THR A 143 0.77 -15.78 22.88
N GLN A 144 0.40 -16.41 23.99
CA GLN A 144 -0.97 -16.35 24.52
C GLN A 144 -1.41 -14.90 24.83
N ALA A 145 -0.49 -14.07 25.34
CA ALA A 145 -0.77 -12.66 25.60
C ALA A 145 -1.18 -11.88 24.34
N GLN A 146 -0.67 -12.23 23.17
CA GLN A 146 -1.14 -11.65 21.89
C GLN A 146 -2.56 -12.14 21.54
N MET A 147 -2.82 -13.45 21.68
CA MET A 147 -4.16 -14.02 21.48
C MET A 147 -5.22 -13.38 22.38
N ASP A 148 -4.88 -13.13 23.64
CA ASP A 148 -5.81 -12.55 24.62
C ASP A 148 -6.19 -11.09 24.26
N THR A 149 -5.43 -10.40 23.43
CA THR A 149 -5.70 -8.99 23.02
C THR A 149 -6.52 -8.84 21.75
N ILE A 150 -6.81 -9.92 21.00
CA ILE A 150 -7.52 -9.85 19.69
C ILE A 150 -9.00 -9.44 19.81
N GLY A 151 -9.59 -9.44 21.01
CA GLY A 151 -11.01 -9.13 21.21
C GLY A 151 -11.44 -7.82 20.57
N LYS A 152 -10.61 -6.77 20.68
CA LYS A 152 -10.90 -5.46 20.06
C LYS A 152 -10.88 -5.52 18.55
N ASP A 153 -9.96 -6.29 17.94
CA ASP A 153 -9.88 -6.46 16.50
C ASP A 153 -11.11 -7.23 15.99
N ILE A 154 -11.51 -8.26 16.73
CA ILE A 154 -12.73 -9.05 16.44
C ILE A 154 -13.99 -8.18 16.49
N GLU A 155 -14.13 -7.31 17.50
CA GLU A 155 -15.28 -6.38 17.58
C GLU A 155 -15.37 -5.48 16.35
N VAL A 156 -14.24 -4.98 15.88
CA VAL A 156 -14.18 -4.12 14.70
C VAL A 156 -14.52 -4.91 13.43
N LEU A 157 -13.98 -6.12 13.26
CA LEU A 157 -14.28 -6.98 12.11
C LEU A 157 -15.77 -7.32 12.08
N ARG A 158 -16.35 -7.68 13.23
CA ARG A 158 -17.78 -7.98 13.38
C ARG A 158 -18.65 -6.77 13.05
N ALA A 159 -18.29 -5.59 13.57
CA ALA A 159 -19.01 -4.35 13.28
C ALA A 159 -18.92 -3.96 11.78
N GLY A 160 -17.82 -4.28 11.12
CA GLY A 160 -17.63 -4.08 9.69
C GLY A 160 -18.22 -5.16 8.79
N GLY A 161 -18.83 -6.21 9.35
CA GLY A 161 -19.36 -7.36 8.58
C GLY A 161 -18.26 -8.19 7.90
N VAL A 162 -17.00 -8.08 8.36
CA VAL A 162 -15.86 -8.81 7.78
C VAL A 162 -15.82 -10.23 8.34
N PRO A 163 -15.88 -11.29 7.51
CA PRO A 163 -15.73 -12.66 7.97
C PRO A 163 -14.34 -12.90 8.57
N PHE A 164 -14.31 -13.62 9.69
CA PHE A 164 -13.07 -13.99 10.35
C PHE A 164 -13.18 -15.33 11.08
N GLU A 165 -12.06 -15.99 11.31
CA GLU A 165 -11.93 -17.23 12.06
C GLU A 165 -10.82 -17.08 13.09
N VAL A 166 -11.10 -17.41 14.36
CA VAL A 166 -10.09 -17.52 15.41
C VAL A 166 -9.61 -18.97 15.45
N LEU A 167 -8.34 -19.18 15.24
CA LEU A 167 -7.74 -20.50 15.08
C LEU A 167 -6.76 -20.78 16.21
N ASP A 168 -6.78 -22.01 16.72
CA ASP A 168 -5.71 -22.56 17.51
C ASP A 168 -4.52 -22.97 16.62
N ARG A 169 -3.47 -23.52 17.22
CA ARG A 169 -2.29 -24.00 16.49
C ARG A 169 -2.65 -25.03 15.40
N ALA A 170 -3.54 -25.98 15.71
CA ALA A 170 -3.93 -27.03 14.77
C ALA A 170 -4.72 -26.43 13.59
N GLY A 171 -5.63 -25.50 13.85
CA GLY A 171 -6.35 -24.76 12.83
C GLY A 171 -5.43 -23.94 11.92
N CYS A 172 -4.41 -23.29 12.48
CA CYS A 172 -3.41 -22.58 11.67
C CYS A 172 -2.67 -23.52 10.72
N ILE A 173 -2.24 -24.70 11.21
CA ILE A 173 -1.55 -25.71 10.38
C ILE A 173 -2.49 -26.30 9.31
N ALA A 174 -3.77 -26.44 9.58
CA ALA A 174 -4.73 -26.93 8.60
C ALA A 174 -4.86 -25.97 7.39
N HIS A 175 -4.78 -24.66 7.62
CA HIS A 175 -4.82 -23.65 6.54
C HIS A 175 -3.45 -23.38 5.90
N GLU A 176 -2.37 -23.46 6.69
CA GLU A 176 -0.97 -23.25 6.27
C GLU A 176 -0.12 -24.47 6.66
N PRO A 177 -0.18 -25.57 5.87
CA PRO A 177 0.50 -26.84 6.21
C PRO A 177 2.00 -26.69 6.42
N GLY A 178 2.66 -25.73 5.76
CA GLY A 178 4.08 -25.42 5.97
C GLY A 178 4.43 -25.07 7.42
N LEU A 179 3.47 -24.58 8.22
CA LEU A 179 3.65 -24.29 9.65
C LEU A 179 3.87 -25.55 10.50
N ALA A 180 3.54 -26.75 10.00
CA ALA A 180 3.86 -27.98 10.70
C ALA A 180 5.38 -28.19 10.89
N PHE A 181 6.19 -27.57 10.03
CA PHE A 181 7.65 -27.61 10.08
C PHE A 181 8.27 -26.48 10.90
N SER A 182 7.45 -25.55 11.43
CA SER A 182 7.94 -24.37 12.15
C SER A 182 8.85 -24.76 13.33
N SER A 183 10.03 -24.15 13.39
CA SER A 183 10.94 -24.23 14.53
C SER A 183 10.60 -23.20 15.62
N ASP A 184 9.85 -22.17 15.26
CA ASP A 184 9.43 -21.13 16.19
C ASP A 184 8.06 -21.45 16.82
N PRO A 185 7.87 -21.12 18.12
CA PRO A 185 6.59 -21.31 18.77
C PRO A 185 5.53 -20.32 18.23
N PHE A 186 4.30 -20.80 18.10
CA PHE A 186 3.09 -20.00 17.93
C PHE A 186 1.91 -20.70 18.60
N VAL A 187 0.92 -19.94 19.02
CA VAL A 187 -0.23 -20.46 19.80
C VAL A 187 -1.52 -20.52 19.01
N GLY A 188 -1.67 -19.64 18.02
CA GLY A 188 -2.87 -19.57 17.20
C GLY A 188 -2.85 -18.39 16.22
N GLY A 189 -3.99 -18.07 15.64
CA GLY A 189 -4.10 -17.00 14.65
C GLY A 189 -5.52 -16.45 14.48
N LEU A 190 -5.59 -15.34 13.76
CA LEU A 190 -6.82 -14.76 13.26
C LEU A 190 -6.78 -14.82 11.73
N ARG A 191 -7.70 -15.56 11.14
CA ARG A 191 -7.81 -15.72 9.69
C ARG A 191 -8.89 -14.81 9.12
N LEU A 192 -8.57 -14.16 8.01
CA LEU A 192 -9.50 -13.38 7.18
C LEU A 192 -9.70 -14.14 5.86
N PRO A 193 -10.78 -14.95 5.72
CA PRO A 193 -10.93 -15.90 4.61
C PRO A 193 -11.13 -15.24 3.25
N ASN A 194 -11.67 -14.03 3.20
CA ASN A 194 -11.96 -13.30 1.97
C ASN A 194 -10.81 -12.42 1.47
N ASP A 195 -9.69 -12.39 2.20
CA ASP A 195 -8.50 -11.69 1.75
C ASP A 195 -7.83 -12.45 0.61
N GLU A 196 -7.13 -11.72 -0.23
CA GLU A 196 -6.40 -12.25 -1.38
C GLU A 196 -4.92 -11.87 -1.32
N THR A 197 -4.14 -12.51 -2.15
CA THR A 197 -2.74 -12.15 -2.40
C THR A 197 -2.49 -12.00 -3.89
N GLY A 198 -1.47 -11.23 -4.26
CA GLY A 198 -1.05 -11.11 -5.64
C GLY A 198 0.19 -10.23 -5.80
N ASP A 199 0.93 -10.46 -6.87
CA ASP A 199 2.12 -9.67 -7.17
C ASP A 199 1.73 -8.32 -7.78
N CYS A 200 1.83 -7.27 -6.97
CA CYS A 200 1.52 -5.89 -7.37
C CYS A 200 2.33 -5.42 -8.57
N PHE A 201 3.60 -5.84 -8.68
CA PHE A 201 4.44 -5.50 -9.83
C PHE A 201 3.92 -6.14 -11.11
N LYS A 202 3.60 -7.43 -11.09
CA LYS A 202 3.02 -8.14 -12.25
C LYS A 202 1.68 -7.52 -12.63
N PHE A 203 0.80 -7.30 -11.65
CA PHE A 203 -0.50 -6.64 -11.88
C PHE A 203 -0.33 -5.29 -12.58
N THR A 204 0.55 -4.43 -12.03
CA THR A 204 0.72 -3.08 -12.55
C THR A 204 1.27 -3.07 -13.97
N ASN A 205 2.23 -3.96 -14.28
CA ASN A 205 2.77 -4.07 -15.64
C ASN A 205 1.72 -4.61 -16.62
N ALA A 206 1.02 -5.69 -16.27
CA ALA A 206 -0.02 -6.25 -17.12
C ALA A 206 -1.17 -5.25 -17.36
N LEU A 207 -1.59 -4.51 -16.31
CA LEU A 207 -2.61 -3.48 -16.46
C LEU A 207 -2.13 -2.31 -17.32
N ALA A 208 -0.86 -1.92 -17.23
CA ALA A 208 -0.27 -0.88 -18.08
C ALA A 208 -0.26 -1.30 -19.55
N GLU A 209 0.14 -2.54 -19.86
CA GLU A 209 0.10 -3.10 -21.22
C GLU A 209 -1.32 -3.12 -21.76
N MET A 210 -2.31 -3.52 -20.98
CA MET A 210 -3.72 -3.47 -21.36
C MET A 210 -4.22 -2.04 -21.59
N ALA A 211 -3.80 -1.11 -20.74
CA ALA A 211 -4.17 0.30 -20.87
C ALA A 211 -3.53 0.93 -22.12
N GLU A 212 -2.28 0.59 -22.41
CA GLU A 212 -1.59 1.03 -23.65
C GLU A 212 -2.28 0.49 -24.90
N ALA A 213 -2.64 -0.80 -24.91
CA ALA A 213 -3.45 -1.39 -25.98
C ALA A 213 -4.83 -0.73 -26.11
N GLY A 214 -5.38 -0.17 -25.03
CA GLY A 214 -6.59 0.62 -25.01
C GLY A 214 -6.42 2.10 -25.39
N GLY A 215 -5.19 2.53 -25.73
CA GLY A 215 -4.89 3.87 -26.22
C GLY A 215 -4.33 4.85 -25.17
N VAL A 216 -3.95 4.38 -23.97
CA VAL A 216 -3.19 5.18 -23.00
C VAL A 216 -1.76 5.36 -23.48
N ALA A 217 -1.27 6.61 -23.54
CA ALA A 217 0.12 6.91 -23.85
C ALA A 217 0.98 6.89 -22.58
N PHE A 218 2.07 6.11 -22.59
CA PHE A 218 3.05 6.09 -21.50
C PHE A 218 4.35 6.79 -21.92
N GLN A 219 4.78 7.75 -21.13
CA GLN A 219 6.04 8.50 -21.28
C GLN A 219 6.98 8.12 -20.13
N TYR A 220 7.71 7.02 -20.29
CA TYR A 220 8.75 6.57 -19.37
C TYR A 220 10.05 7.35 -19.54
N ASP A 221 11.01 7.19 -18.60
CA ASP A 221 12.28 7.93 -18.56
C ASP A 221 12.06 9.45 -18.70
N THR A 222 11.01 9.97 -18.06
CA THR A 222 10.55 11.35 -18.22
C THR A 222 10.39 12.01 -16.86
N ASP A 223 11.33 12.88 -16.52
CA ASP A 223 11.29 13.65 -15.27
C ASP A 223 10.24 14.76 -15.34
N ILE A 224 9.47 14.89 -14.28
CA ILE A 224 8.57 16.03 -14.05
C ILE A 224 9.40 17.16 -13.42
N LEU A 225 9.65 18.22 -14.17
CA LEU A 225 10.48 19.34 -13.75
C LEU A 225 9.68 20.40 -13.00
N ASN A 226 8.47 20.69 -13.50
CA ASN A 226 7.60 21.71 -12.90
C ASN A 226 6.14 21.54 -13.36
N ILE A 227 5.21 21.97 -12.50
CA ILE A 227 3.79 22.08 -12.85
C ILE A 227 3.45 23.58 -12.93
N GLN A 228 3.14 24.06 -14.11
CA GLN A 228 2.88 25.49 -14.33
C GLN A 228 1.39 25.82 -14.11
N ARG A 229 1.18 26.92 -13.39
CA ARG A 229 -0.14 27.49 -13.11
C ARG A 229 -0.28 28.85 -13.79
N GLY A 230 -1.45 29.07 -14.43
CA GLY A 230 -1.83 30.35 -15.05
C GLY A 230 -3.34 30.50 -15.07
N GLY A 231 -3.86 31.70 -14.85
CA GLY A 231 -5.32 31.95 -14.83
C GLY A 231 -6.08 31.12 -13.78
N GLY A 232 -5.43 30.79 -12.66
CA GLY A 232 -6.08 30.02 -11.59
C GLY A 232 -6.06 28.49 -11.75
N ARG A 233 -5.58 27.95 -12.88
CA ARG A 233 -5.57 26.52 -13.22
C ARG A 233 -4.18 26.05 -13.66
N ILE A 234 -3.96 24.75 -13.73
CA ILE A 234 -2.75 24.20 -14.34
C ILE A 234 -2.83 24.37 -15.85
N THR A 235 -1.75 24.88 -16.44
CA THR A 235 -1.64 25.12 -17.88
C THR A 235 -0.82 24.06 -18.59
N LYS A 236 0.20 23.50 -17.92
CA LYS A 236 1.05 22.42 -18.45
C LYS A 236 1.91 21.81 -17.36
N VAL A 237 2.43 20.63 -17.64
CA VAL A 237 3.54 19.99 -16.91
C VAL A 237 4.78 20.08 -17.78
N GLN A 238 5.84 20.68 -17.25
CA GLN A 238 7.15 20.70 -17.90
C GLN A 238 7.90 19.41 -17.55
N THR A 239 8.36 18.72 -18.57
CA THR A 239 9.12 17.48 -18.41
C THR A 239 10.47 17.55 -19.11
N SER A 240 11.34 16.56 -18.81
CA SER A 240 12.64 16.41 -19.48
C SER A 240 12.52 16.11 -20.99
N LYS A 241 11.33 15.72 -21.46
CA LYS A 241 11.04 15.42 -22.88
C LYS A 241 10.09 16.41 -23.54
N GLY A 242 9.85 17.57 -22.91
CA GLY A 242 8.98 18.62 -23.43
C GLY A 242 7.76 18.86 -22.55
N ASP A 243 6.92 19.80 -22.95
CA ASP A 243 5.74 20.20 -22.21
C ASP A 243 4.56 19.26 -22.49
N VAL A 244 3.82 18.87 -21.44
CA VAL A 244 2.55 18.14 -21.56
C VAL A 244 1.40 19.04 -21.17
N VAL A 245 0.50 19.26 -22.13
CA VAL A 245 -0.73 20.04 -21.96
C VAL A 245 -1.91 19.09 -21.92
N ALA A 246 -2.76 19.24 -20.90
CA ALA A 246 -3.96 18.42 -20.73
C ALA A 246 -5.11 19.25 -20.14
N ASP A 247 -6.32 18.72 -20.20
CA ASP A 247 -7.50 19.33 -19.61
C ASP A 247 -7.53 19.17 -18.10
N ALA A 248 -7.03 18.01 -17.61
CA ALA A 248 -6.92 17.69 -16.20
C ALA A 248 -5.58 16.96 -15.88
N TYR A 249 -5.14 17.09 -14.64
CA TYR A 249 -3.88 16.53 -14.16
C TYR A 249 -4.09 15.76 -12.86
N VAL A 250 -3.52 14.56 -12.77
CA VAL A 250 -3.60 13.68 -11.60
C VAL A 250 -2.20 13.48 -11.02
N VAL A 251 -2.02 13.81 -9.75
CA VAL A 251 -0.77 13.53 -9.02
C VAL A 251 -0.88 12.20 -8.31
N ALA A 252 -0.16 11.19 -8.80
CA ALA A 252 -0.09 9.82 -8.28
C ALA A 252 1.35 9.41 -7.93
N LEU A 253 2.16 10.37 -7.44
CA LEU A 253 3.61 10.25 -7.23
C LEU A 253 4.00 9.69 -5.85
N GLY A 254 3.06 9.08 -5.12
CA GLY A 254 3.33 8.48 -3.83
C GLY A 254 4.01 9.44 -2.86
N SER A 255 5.16 9.03 -2.30
CA SER A 255 5.93 9.83 -1.34
C SER A 255 6.50 11.14 -1.92
N TYR A 256 6.58 11.26 -3.25
CA TYR A 256 7.08 12.49 -3.92
C TYR A 256 5.98 13.50 -4.23
N SER A 257 4.71 13.16 -4.00
CA SER A 257 3.58 14.06 -4.23
C SER A 257 3.69 15.41 -3.49
N PRO A 258 4.09 15.47 -2.20
CA PRO A 258 4.22 16.75 -1.49
C PRO A 258 5.20 17.71 -2.15
N GLN A 259 6.37 17.23 -2.56
CA GLN A 259 7.41 18.07 -3.18
C GLN A 259 6.95 18.61 -4.53
N THR A 260 6.21 17.80 -5.28
CA THR A 260 5.70 18.17 -6.62
C THR A 260 4.61 19.26 -6.55
N VAL A 261 3.75 19.24 -5.52
CA VAL A 261 2.65 20.23 -5.42
C VAL A 261 2.95 21.42 -4.52
N ALA A 262 4.03 21.38 -3.74
CA ALA A 262 4.42 22.48 -2.85
C ALA A 262 4.62 23.82 -3.58
N PRO A 263 5.26 23.87 -4.77
CA PRO A 263 5.37 25.13 -5.55
C PRO A 263 4.03 25.73 -5.96
N LEU A 264 2.95 24.93 -5.98
CA LEU A 264 1.57 25.38 -6.28
C LEU A 264 0.86 25.96 -5.05
N GLY A 265 1.53 25.98 -3.88
CA GLY A 265 0.95 26.40 -2.61
C GLY A 265 0.12 25.34 -1.91
N LEU A 266 0.16 24.07 -2.38
CA LEU A 266 -0.56 22.97 -1.76
C LEU A 266 0.35 22.23 -0.75
N ARG A 267 -0.19 21.97 0.44
CA ARG A 267 0.49 21.22 1.49
C ARG A 267 -0.16 19.86 1.66
N LEU A 268 0.59 18.80 1.37
CA LEU A 268 0.15 17.42 1.57
C LEU A 268 0.90 16.80 2.74
N PRO A 269 0.21 16.30 3.77
CA PRO A 269 0.85 15.66 4.91
C PRO A 269 1.18 14.20 4.61
N VAL A 270 1.90 13.95 3.54
CA VAL A 270 2.40 12.63 3.17
C VAL A 270 3.88 12.56 3.45
N TYR A 271 4.31 11.53 4.20
CA TYR A 271 5.71 11.34 4.55
C TYR A 271 6.19 9.94 4.15
N PRO A 272 7.44 9.78 3.64
CA PRO A 272 7.98 8.49 3.29
C PRO A 272 8.27 7.65 4.55
N VAL A 273 7.66 6.47 4.62
CA VAL A 273 7.99 5.47 5.64
C VAL A 273 8.60 4.27 4.94
N LYS A 274 9.91 4.09 5.12
CA LYS A 274 10.66 3.03 4.47
C LYS A 274 10.24 1.67 5.02
N GLY A 275 10.01 0.73 4.11
CA GLY A 275 9.81 -0.68 4.39
C GLY A 275 10.82 -1.53 3.66
N TYR A 276 10.97 -2.77 4.10
CA TYR A 276 11.94 -3.71 3.56
C TYR A 276 11.25 -4.97 3.09
N SER A 277 11.78 -5.61 2.06
CA SER A 277 11.37 -6.95 1.67
C SER A 277 12.54 -7.77 1.13
N ILE A 278 12.44 -9.09 1.30
CA ILE A 278 13.23 -10.07 0.54
C ILE A 278 12.29 -10.90 -0.32
N THR A 279 12.77 -11.28 -1.50
CA THR A 279 12.07 -12.21 -2.38
C THR A 279 12.98 -13.39 -2.62
N VAL A 280 12.54 -14.58 -2.20
CA VAL A 280 13.33 -15.79 -2.30
C VAL A 280 12.64 -16.82 -3.20
N PRO A 281 13.35 -17.54 -4.08
CA PRO A 281 12.80 -18.67 -4.81
C PRO A 281 12.32 -19.76 -3.84
N ILE A 282 11.21 -20.43 -4.16
CA ILE A 282 10.76 -21.59 -3.40
C ILE A 282 11.69 -22.76 -3.69
N LYS A 283 12.25 -23.37 -2.64
CA LYS A 283 13.09 -24.55 -2.71
C LYS A 283 12.30 -25.84 -2.40
N ASN A 284 11.32 -25.73 -1.51
CA ASN A 284 10.43 -26.82 -1.16
C ASN A 284 8.99 -26.31 -1.05
N ALA A 285 8.15 -26.71 -2.00
CA ALA A 285 6.77 -26.23 -2.12
C ALA A 285 5.87 -26.69 -0.95
N ASP A 286 6.13 -27.85 -0.35
CA ASP A 286 5.34 -28.41 0.76
C ASP A 286 5.62 -27.69 2.07
N LYS A 287 6.79 -27.08 2.18
CA LYS A 287 7.20 -26.26 3.34
C LYS A 287 6.88 -24.78 3.19
N ALA A 288 6.49 -24.36 1.98
CA ALA A 288 6.22 -22.96 1.68
C ALA A 288 4.82 -22.55 2.13
N PRO A 289 4.59 -21.24 2.39
CA PRO A 289 3.25 -20.74 2.68
C PRO A 289 2.29 -21.03 1.53
N GLN A 290 0.99 -21.11 1.82
CA GLN A 290 -0.06 -21.26 0.83
C GLN A 290 -0.69 -19.92 0.42
N SER A 291 -0.69 -18.95 1.34
CA SER A 291 -1.29 -17.62 1.14
C SER A 291 -0.37 -16.52 1.68
N THR A 292 -0.92 -15.55 2.38
CA THR A 292 -0.19 -14.58 3.18
C THR A 292 -0.35 -14.90 4.67
N LEU A 293 0.80 -15.01 5.35
CA LEU A 293 0.87 -15.08 6.80
C LEU A 293 1.46 -13.77 7.33
N LEU A 294 0.83 -13.16 8.33
CA LEU A 294 1.34 -11.97 9.02
C LEU A 294 1.84 -12.36 10.41
N ASP A 295 3.14 -12.33 10.62
CA ASP A 295 3.76 -12.49 11.92
C ASP A 295 3.53 -11.23 12.77
N GLU A 296 2.62 -11.32 13.72
CA GLU A 296 2.21 -10.17 14.54
C GLU A 296 3.34 -9.64 15.44
N SER A 297 4.26 -10.51 15.85
CA SER A 297 5.37 -10.14 16.74
C SER A 297 6.36 -9.17 16.10
N PHE A 298 6.64 -9.37 14.81
CA PHE A 298 7.62 -8.57 14.05
C PHE A 298 6.98 -7.67 13.00
N LYS A 299 5.62 -7.76 12.82
CA LYS A 299 4.89 -7.05 11.76
C LYS A 299 5.48 -7.34 10.37
N ILE A 300 5.70 -8.64 10.13
CA ILE A 300 6.27 -9.16 8.88
C ILE A 300 5.23 -10.03 8.19
N ALA A 301 4.94 -9.71 6.93
CA ALA A 301 4.13 -10.55 6.06
C ALA A 301 5.02 -11.53 5.28
N ILE A 302 4.61 -12.80 5.23
CA ILE A 302 5.26 -13.87 4.46
C ILE A 302 4.23 -14.35 3.44
N THR A 303 4.45 -14.06 2.17
CA THR A 303 3.48 -14.26 1.10
C THR A 303 4.03 -15.15 0.01
N ARG A 304 3.26 -16.14 -0.45
CA ARG A 304 3.58 -16.91 -1.66
C ARG A 304 3.12 -16.16 -2.91
N LEU A 305 4.03 -15.93 -3.86
CA LEU A 305 3.78 -15.32 -5.17
C LEU A 305 4.32 -16.26 -6.25
N GLY A 306 3.44 -17.12 -6.79
CA GLY A 306 3.84 -18.15 -7.75
C GLY A 306 4.87 -19.12 -7.17
N ASP A 307 6.08 -19.10 -7.71
CA ASP A 307 7.25 -19.89 -7.34
C ASP A 307 8.20 -19.18 -6.35
N ARG A 308 7.79 -18.06 -5.79
CA ARG A 308 8.58 -17.21 -4.88
C ARG A 308 7.87 -16.99 -3.56
N ILE A 309 8.65 -16.72 -2.51
CA ILE A 309 8.17 -16.23 -1.23
C ILE A 309 8.63 -14.77 -1.09
N ARG A 310 7.70 -13.87 -0.88
CA ARG A 310 7.95 -12.49 -0.52
C ARG A 310 7.82 -12.33 0.99
N VAL A 311 8.87 -11.82 1.62
CA VAL A 311 8.85 -11.47 3.05
C VAL A 311 9.01 -9.98 3.15
N GLY A 312 8.00 -9.30 3.65
CA GLY A 312 7.99 -7.83 3.71
C GLY A 312 7.46 -7.32 5.04
N GLY A 313 8.06 -6.25 5.53
CA GLY A 313 7.62 -5.70 6.80
C GLY A 313 8.47 -4.55 7.29
N MET A 314 8.37 -4.34 8.59
CA MET A 314 9.06 -3.30 9.34
C MET A 314 8.79 -1.89 8.79
N ALA A 315 9.11 -0.89 9.56
CA ALA A 315 8.96 0.51 9.21
C ALA A 315 10.16 1.31 9.71
N GLU A 316 10.64 2.21 8.87
CA GLU A 316 11.69 3.15 9.27
C GLU A 316 11.32 4.56 8.80
N ILE A 317 11.25 5.49 9.74
CA ILE A 317 11.04 6.91 9.49
C ILE A 317 12.41 7.57 9.43
N SER A 318 12.94 7.78 8.22
CA SER A 318 14.32 8.26 7.96
C SER A 318 14.42 9.19 6.75
N GLY A 319 13.27 9.68 6.22
CA GLY A 319 13.23 10.48 5.00
C GLY A 319 13.38 9.65 3.73
N PHE A 320 13.90 10.28 2.67
CA PHE A 320 13.99 9.69 1.33
C PHE A 320 15.28 8.84 1.14
N THR A 321 15.55 7.90 2.05
CA THR A 321 16.71 7.00 1.92
C THR A 321 16.27 5.62 1.45
N HIS A 322 17.10 4.99 0.62
CA HIS A 322 16.91 3.62 0.13
C HIS A 322 17.99 2.66 0.65
N ASP A 323 18.70 3.05 1.71
CA ASP A 323 19.71 2.20 2.33
C ASP A 323 19.14 0.85 2.74
N LEU A 324 19.92 -0.20 2.55
CA LEU A 324 19.58 -1.60 2.80
C LEU A 324 20.45 -2.17 3.94
N PRO A 325 20.18 -1.82 5.22
CA PRO A 325 20.97 -2.31 6.33
C PRO A 325 20.83 -3.83 6.49
N GLU A 326 21.96 -4.54 6.59
CA GLU A 326 22.01 -6.00 6.71
C GLU A 326 21.24 -6.51 7.93
N ARG A 327 21.20 -5.76 9.02
CA ARG A 327 20.39 -6.11 10.20
C ARG A 327 18.90 -6.27 9.86
N ARG A 328 18.36 -5.47 8.94
CA ARG A 328 16.95 -5.54 8.52
C ARG A 328 16.71 -6.78 7.65
N ARG A 329 17.64 -7.08 6.77
CA ARG A 329 17.62 -8.31 5.99
C ARG A 329 17.56 -9.54 6.91
N ARG A 330 18.45 -9.63 7.89
CA ARG A 330 18.46 -10.73 8.87
C ARG A 330 17.15 -10.90 9.63
N THR A 331 16.43 -9.80 9.95
CA THR A 331 15.11 -9.87 10.60
C THR A 331 14.07 -10.55 9.71
N LEU A 332 14.07 -10.25 8.39
CA LEU A 332 13.16 -10.88 7.42
C LEU A 332 13.50 -12.36 7.23
N GLU A 333 14.78 -12.67 7.09
CA GLU A 333 15.27 -14.04 6.95
C GLU A 333 14.94 -14.89 8.19
N MET A 334 15.14 -14.34 9.39
CA MET A 334 14.80 -15.00 10.66
C MET A 334 13.30 -15.34 10.72
N SER A 335 12.42 -14.42 10.38
CA SER A 335 10.96 -14.68 10.38
C SER A 335 10.58 -15.78 9.39
N LEU A 336 11.16 -15.78 8.19
CA LEU A 336 10.91 -16.82 7.19
C LEU A 336 11.45 -18.17 7.64
N THR A 337 12.71 -18.24 8.08
CA THR A 337 13.35 -19.52 8.44
C THR A 337 12.79 -20.11 9.72
N GLY A 338 12.33 -19.30 10.66
CA GLY A 338 11.68 -19.74 11.88
C GLY A 338 10.31 -20.35 11.66
N LEU A 339 9.49 -19.73 10.80
CA LEU A 339 8.12 -20.20 10.53
C LEU A 339 8.06 -21.24 9.40
N PHE A 340 8.90 -21.12 8.38
CA PHE A 340 8.93 -22.00 7.21
C PHE A 340 10.35 -22.49 6.88
N PRO A 341 10.96 -23.31 7.77
CA PRO A 341 12.33 -23.75 7.60
C PRO A 341 12.53 -24.59 6.34
N GLY A 342 13.48 -24.16 5.50
CA GLY A 342 13.81 -24.84 4.26
C GLY A 342 12.80 -24.62 3.11
N ALA A 343 11.84 -23.72 3.25
CA ALA A 343 10.87 -23.39 2.22
C ALA A 343 11.47 -22.65 1.02
N GLY A 344 12.39 -21.71 1.29
CA GLY A 344 13.00 -20.85 0.27
C GLY A 344 14.52 -20.93 0.25
N ASP A 345 15.11 -20.52 -0.88
CA ASP A 345 16.56 -20.34 -1.04
C ASP A 345 16.96 -18.94 -0.58
N ILE A 346 17.33 -18.80 0.69
CA ILE A 346 17.72 -17.54 1.32
C ILE A 346 18.94 -16.92 0.61
N ALA A 347 19.90 -17.75 0.17
CA ALA A 347 21.13 -17.26 -0.46
C ALA A 347 20.85 -16.56 -1.82
N ALA A 348 19.82 -17.01 -2.54
CA ALA A 348 19.36 -16.41 -3.79
C ALA A 348 18.36 -15.25 -3.57
N GLY A 349 18.13 -14.84 -2.32
CA GLY A 349 17.15 -13.83 -1.96
C GLY A 349 17.52 -12.43 -2.43
N ALA A 350 16.63 -11.77 -3.18
CA ALA A 350 16.74 -10.36 -3.55
C ALA A 350 16.23 -9.47 -2.42
N TYR A 351 17.08 -8.56 -1.93
CA TYR A 351 16.76 -7.62 -0.86
C TYR A 351 16.42 -6.24 -1.44
N TRP A 352 15.35 -5.62 -0.94
CA TRP A 352 14.80 -4.37 -1.48
C TRP A 352 14.19 -3.49 -0.37
N SER A 353 14.11 -2.18 -0.65
CA SER A 353 13.36 -1.24 0.18
C SER A 353 12.48 -0.31 -0.66
N GLY A 354 11.37 0.15 -0.09
CA GLY A 354 10.47 1.11 -0.72
C GLY A 354 9.91 2.12 0.28
N LEU A 355 9.50 3.27 -0.23
CA LEU A 355 9.00 4.40 0.54
C LEU A 355 7.47 4.42 0.50
N ARG A 356 6.84 3.98 1.58
CA ARG A 356 5.38 4.03 1.73
C ARG A 356 4.92 5.47 1.89
N PRO A 357 3.99 5.97 1.07
CA PRO A 357 3.48 7.34 1.16
C PRO A 357 2.46 7.45 2.30
N MET A 358 2.90 7.68 3.52
CA MET A 358 2.05 7.65 4.71
C MET A 358 1.41 9.00 5.00
N THR A 359 0.08 9.05 5.06
CA THR A 359 -0.66 10.14 5.68
C THR A 359 -0.69 9.98 7.21
N PRO A 360 -0.82 11.05 8.01
CA PRO A 360 -0.80 10.94 9.46
C PRO A 360 -2.04 10.28 10.06
N ASP A 361 -3.13 10.21 9.29
CA ASP A 361 -4.40 9.57 9.66
C ASP A 361 -4.59 8.19 9.00
N GLY A 362 -3.66 7.77 8.13
CA GLY A 362 -3.70 6.51 7.41
C GLY A 362 -4.61 6.50 6.18
N THR A 363 -5.53 7.44 6.05
CA THR A 363 -6.47 7.53 4.93
C THR A 363 -5.78 8.14 3.70
N PRO A 364 -5.90 7.57 2.49
CA PRO A 364 -5.34 8.17 1.29
C PRO A 364 -6.03 9.49 0.92
N ILE A 365 -5.37 10.29 0.09
CA ILE A 365 -5.91 11.55 -0.44
C ILE A 365 -6.36 11.30 -1.88
N VAL A 366 -7.67 11.29 -2.11
CA VAL A 366 -8.28 11.03 -3.40
C VAL A 366 -9.26 12.14 -3.74
N GLY A 367 -9.16 12.71 -4.95
CA GLY A 367 -10.12 13.68 -5.47
C GLY A 367 -9.53 15.04 -5.83
N ALA A 368 -10.40 16.04 -5.96
CA ALA A 368 -10.07 17.39 -6.41
C ALA A 368 -9.22 18.18 -5.40
N THR A 369 -8.49 19.16 -5.92
CA THR A 369 -7.78 20.18 -5.13
C THR A 369 -8.49 21.54 -5.26
N PRO A 370 -8.05 22.57 -4.50
CA PRO A 370 -8.48 23.94 -4.75
C PRO A 370 -8.14 24.50 -6.15
N ILE A 371 -7.27 23.81 -6.91
CA ILE A 371 -6.96 24.16 -8.30
C ILE A 371 -7.88 23.32 -9.20
N PRO A 372 -8.79 23.94 -9.99
CA PRO A 372 -9.94 23.26 -10.59
C PRO A 372 -9.64 22.03 -11.47
N ASN A 373 -8.47 21.97 -12.10
CA ASN A 373 -8.09 20.88 -12.99
C ASN A 373 -6.91 20.03 -12.45
N LEU A 374 -6.64 20.14 -11.16
CA LEU A 374 -5.63 19.32 -10.49
C LEU A 374 -6.28 18.38 -9.48
N PHE A 375 -5.99 17.10 -9.61
CA PHE A 375 -6.52 16.04 -8.77
C PHE A 375 -5.38 15.29 -8.08
N LEU A 376 -5.68 14.66 -6.97
CA LEU A 376 -4.74 13.84 -6.18
C LEU A 376 -5.25 12.40 -6.10
N ASN A 377 -4.33 11.46 -6.21
CA ASN A 377 -4.53 10.06 -5.85
C ASN A 377 -3.24 9.53 -5.21
N THR A 378 -3.05 9.76 -3.93
CA THR A 378 -1.79 9.55 -3.22
C THR A 378 -1.99 9.28 -1.73
N GLY A 379 -0.90 8.98 -1.03
CA GLY A 379 -0.97 8.83 0.44
C GLY A 379 -1.55 7.50 0.93
N HIS A 380 -1.54 6.44 0.12
CA HIS A 380 -2.14 5.14 0.44
C HIS A 380 -1.38 4.31 1.48
N GLY A 381 -0.24 4.79 1.94
CA GLY A 381 0.55 4.14 2.98
C GLY A 381 0.94 2.69 2.66
N THR A 382 0.58 1.79 3.58
CA THR A 382 0.83 0.35 3.42
C THR A 382 -0.21 -0.37 2.57
N LEU A 383 -1.33 0.28 2.24
CA LEU A 383 -2.51 -0.33 1.63
C LEU A 383 -2.73 0.08 0.17
N GLY A 384 -1.70 0.65 -0.47
CA GLY A 384 -1.80 1.09 -1.87
C GLY A 384 -2.22 -0.02 -2.83
N TRP A 385 -1.73 -1.23 -2.64
CA TRP A 385 -2.14 -2.39 -3.44
C TRP A 385 -3.62 -2.73 -3.20
N THR A 386 -4.03 -2.86 -1.94
CA THR A 386 -5.42 -3.12 -1.54
C THR A 386 -6.40 -2.08 -2.09
N MET A 387 -6.00 -0.80 -2.13
CA MET A 387 -6.91 0.31 -2.46
C MET A 387 -6.80 0.81 -3.91
N ALA A 388 -5.90 0.24 -4.73
CA ALA A 388 -5.55 0.79 -6.04
C ALA A 388 -6.75 0.89 -7.00
N CYS A 389 -7.48 -0.20 -7.19
CA CYS A 389 -8.60 -0.24 -8.13
C CYS A 389 -9.75 0.68 -7.69
N GLY A 390 -10.10 0.65 -6.40
CA GLY A 390 -11.15 1.52 -5.86
C GLY A 390 -10.80 2.99 -5.95
N SER A 391 -9.58 3.39 -5.55
CA SER A 391 -9.17 4.80 -5.63
C SER A 391 -9.04 5.29 -7.08
N GLY A 392 -8.60 4.42 -8.00
CA GLY A 392 -8.57 4.73 -9.44
C GLY A 392 -9.97 4.93 -10.00
N ARG A 393 -10.93 4.08 -9.63
CA ARG A 393 -12.32 4.16 -10.09
C ARG A 393 -13.01 5.42 -9.58
N VAL A 394 -13.00 5.69 -8.28
CA VAL A 394 -13.66 6.89 -7.72
C VAL A 394 -13.02 8.19 -8.21
N LEU A 395 -11.72 8.19 -8.51
CA LEU A 395 -11.05 9.33 -9.12
C LEU A 395 -11.54 9.57 -10.56
N ALA A 396 -11.66 8.50 -11.34
CA ALA A 396 -12.18 8.60 -12.72
C ALA A 396 -13.63 9.11 -12.72
N ASP A 397 -14.47 8.65 -11.81
CA ASP A 397 -15.84 9.13 -11.65
C ASP A 397 -15.86 10.63 -11.28
N ALA A 398 -15.00 11.06 -10.34
CA ALA A 398 -14.89 12.47 -9.96
C ALA A 398 -14.42 13.38 -11.11
N ILE A 399 -13.48 12.93 -11.94
CA ILE A 399 -12.99 13.66 -13.11
C ILE A 399 -14.05 13.70 -14.22
N SER A 400 -14.84 12.65 -14.37
CA SER A 400 -15.93 12.53 -15.33
C SER A 400 -17.22 13.23 -14.90
N ALA A 401 -17.24 13.86 -13.71
CA ALA A 401 -18.43 14.41 -13.07
C ALA A 401 -19.57 13.37 -12.93
N THR A 402 -19.22 12.11 -12.74
CA THR A 402 -20.14 11.01 -12.41
C THR A 402 -20.15 10.83 -10.88
N GLU A 403 -21.31 10.53 -10.32
CA GLU A 403 -21.40 10.26 -8.88
C GLU A 403 -20.72 8.92 -8.56
N PRO A 404 -19.71 8.91 -7.65
CA PRO A 404 -19.06 7.66 -7.25
C PRO A 404 -19.99 6.76 -6.44
N ASP A 405 -19.84 5.45 -6.57
CA ASP A 405 -20.62 4.44 -5.85
C ASP A 405 -20.43 4.47 -4.31
N ILE A 406 -19.38 5.15 -3.84
CA ILE A 406 -19.08 5.31 -2.41
C ILE A 406 -18.82 6.78 -2.06
N GLU A 407 -19.05 7.15 -0.80
CA GLU A 407 -18.72 8.50 -0.31
C GLU A 407 -17.21 8.76 -0.37
N ILE A 408 -16.80 9.85 -1.04
CA ILE A 408 -15.37 10.20 -1.25
C ILE A 408 -15.00 11.60 -0.74
N ARG A 409 -15.95 12.43 -0.32
CA ARG A 409 -15.66 13.82 0.10
C ARG A 409 -14.70 13.87 1.28
N ASP A 410 -14.81 12.90 2.19
CA ASP A 410 -13.96 12.76 3.35
C ASP A 410 -12.60 12.07 3.05
N LEU A 411 -12.37 11.65 1.80
CA LEU A 411 -11.06 11.21 1.29
C LEU A 411 -10.24 12.38 0.71
N GLY A 412 -10.85 13.52 0.44
CA GLY A 412 -10.21 14.69 -0.13
C GLY A 412 -9.19 15.36 0.79
N MET A 413 -8.32 16.21 0.20
CA MET A 413 -7.31 16.98 0.96
C MET A 413 -7.92 18.02 1.90
N SER A 414 -9.16 18.42 1.72
CA SER A 414 -9.88 19.39 2.55
C SER A 414 -9.94 18.98 4.04
N ARG A 415 -9.84 17.69 4.37
CA ARG A 415 -9.79 17.21 5.75
C ARG A 415 -8.54 17.65 6.54
N TYR A 416 -7.53 18.17 5.84
CA TYR A 416 -6.32 18.75 6.41
C TYR A 416 -6.29 20.28 6.37
N ALA A 417 -7.32 20.92 5.79
CA ALA A 417 -7.50 22.35 5.82
C ALA A 417 -8.07 22.73 7.20
N ALA A 418 -7.19 23.04 8.15
CA ALA A 418 -7.54 23.60 9.46
C ALA A 418 -6.57 24.71 9.83
#